data_ee5cfe3c5c4a64303c07c5c41add69ac
#
_entry.id   ee5cfe3c5c4a64303c07c5c41add69ac
#
_cell.length_a   1.000
_cell.length_b   1.000
_cell.length_c   1.000
_cell.angle_alpha   90.00
_cell.angle_beta   90.00
_cell.angle_gamma   90.00
#
_symmetry.space_group_name_H-M   'P 1'
#
loop_
_entity.id
_entity.type
_entity.pdbx_description
1 polymer ?
#
loop_
_entity_poly.entity_id
_entity_poly.type
_entity_poly.pdbx_seq_one_letter_code
_entity_poly.pdbx_strand_id
1 'polypeptide(L)'
;MRKTSAFLLSGALATALTIAALPATASDSGNGEWTQLKSAPAPVSNPLKGFFPFAPDDGSELPAAEGSLPYTMEWTYFPVSDVVTAKGVYDWSKVDKMLDAIASRGHQAVFRFYLDYPTRKSGVPQYLIDEGINTSRTYTVFDNNRVSFSPDYNDPRIQEMMLDFVKALGEKYDGDARVGYLTAGLIGFWGEDHTWPMNGEVSADNPKGENWMPSDEFRAKLVAAWDSAFNDTHILYRLPTEATKAHHMGYHDDSFAYSTLDNVDWHFMAHMKNQGEDKAWQNVPIGGEVYPPLQTCIFSQPLNCPGAEAEKAQGRNFDMIESIKATHATWLINHKAFLVGYKGADLERAKEANALMGYTLSAKKARTTVKDSSVTVEAEIANTGLAPFYANWPIEIALVNSKGEKVVSKTIESPLPSVEPGSSTIVEATLDLSSGAGERSAQAATTPASGDLSAVLRVVNPLPNGAPVAFANEAMGTTLPGYLSLGTVSLGSSLPAQPSTPKGNDSNTPGGFTEAKAASASTEKKSAQAPKTKLARTGTVGGTVLAIAAGTLGLGALLIRRTRA
;
A
#
# COMPACT_ATOMS: atom_id res chain seq x y z
N MET A 1 -52.75 29.06 -54.70
CA MET A 1 -53.41 28.34 -53.61
C MET A 1 -52.40 28.23 -52.44
N ARG A 2 -52.57 29.07 -51.44
CA ARG A 2 -51.71 29.10 -50.23
C ARG A 2 -52.25 28.05 -49.24
N LYS A 3 -51.37 27.20 -48.72
CA LYS A 3 -51.66 26.38 -47.52
C LYS A 3 -50.70 26.82 -46.41
N THR A 4 -51.26 27.46 -45.43
CA THR A 4 -50.71 27.83 -44.13
C THR A 4 -50.58 26.56 -43.26
N SER A 5 -49.40 26.30 -42.74
CA SER A 5 -49.20 25.27 -41.69
C SER A 5 -48.90 25.99 -40.38
N ALA A 6 -49.76 25.73 -39.39
CA ALA A 6 -49.62 26.22 -38.02
C ALA A 6 -48.60 25.42 -37.23
N PHE A 7 -47.65 26.07 -36.60
CA PHE A 7 -46.76 25.50 -35.59
C PHE A 7 -47.43 25.52 -34.22
N LEU A 8 -47.62 24.32 -33.65
CA LEU A 8 -48.01 24.18 -32.25
C LEU A 8 -46.72 24.07 -31.40
N LEU A 9 -46.52 25.07 -30.58
CA LEU A 9 -45.43 25.11 -29.57
C LEU A 9 -45.94 24.35 -28.34
N SER A 10 -45.43 23.13 -28.08
CA SER A 10 -45.67 22.42 -26.82
C SER A 10 -44.54 22.78 -25.86
N GLY A 11 -44.83 23.66 -24.91
CA GLY A 11 -43.93 23.95 -23.78
C GLY A 11 -43.95 22.81 -22.80
N ALA A 12 -42.80 22.10 -22.67
CA ALA A 12 -42.56 21.17 -21.59
C ALA A 12 -42.02 21.95 -20.38
N LEU A 13 -42.84 22.06 -19.34
CA LEU A 13 -42.46 22.59 -18.04
C LEU A 13 -41.65 21.53 -17.30
N ALA A 14 -40.30 21.68 -17.30
CA ALA A 14 -39.42 20.86 -16.50
C ALA A 14 -39.46 21.37 -15.05
N THR A 15 -40.26 20.72 -14.19
CA THR A 15 -40.16 20.88 -12.74
C THR A 15 -38.89 20.22 -12.23
N ALA A 16 -37.88 21.04 -11.96
CA ALA A 16 -36.70 20.60 -11.22
C ALA A 16 -37.09 20.28 -9.78
N LEU A 17 -37.18 18.97 -9.46
CA LEU A 17 -37.29 18.50 -8.08
C LEU A 17 -35.88 18.69 -7.45
N THR A 18 -35.69 19.78 -6.73
CA THR A 18 -34.58 19.91 -5.78
C THR A 18 -34.86 18.98 -4.60
N ILE A 19 -34.26 17.78 -4.63
CA ILE A 19 -34.15 16.95 -3.44
C ILE A 19 -33.16 17.65 -2.53
N ALA A 20 -33.65 18.41 -1.57
CA ALA A 20 -32.87 18.86 -0.44
C ALA A 20 -32.42 17.60 0.30
N ALA A 21 -31.12 17.29 0.25
CA ALA A 21 -30.53 16.29 1.13
C ALA A 21 -30.74 16.76 2.57
N LEU A 22 -31.62 16.09 3.29
CA LEU A 22 -31.72 16.24 4.73
C LEU A 22 -30.38 15.84 5.32
N PRO A 23 -29.80 16.64 6.23
CA PRO A 23 -28.60 16.23 6.93
C PRO A 23 -28.90 14.90 7.63
N ALA A 24 -28.02 13.91 7.44
CA ALA A 24 -28.08 12.66 8.18
C ALA A 24 -28.09 13.01 9.67
N THR A 25 -29.21 12.80 10.33
CA THR A 25 -29.34 13.02 11.77
C THR A 25 -28.43 12.00 12.44
N ALA A 26 -27.34 12.46 13.05
CA ALA A 26 -26.58 11.66 14.00
C ALA A 26 -27.59 11.16 15.06
N SER A 27 -27.72 9.86 15.23
CA SER A 27 -28.55 9.28 16.25
C SER A 27 -27.99 9.68 17.62
N ASP A 28 -28.84 10.24 18.46
CA ASP A 28 -28.52 10.58 19.85
C ASP A 28 -28.24 9.26 20.59
N SER A 29 -26.98 8.93 20.83
CA SER A 29 -26.61 7.73 21.55
C SER A 29 -26.74 8.00 23.05
N GLY A 30 -27.65 7.31 23.71
CA GLY A 30 -27.73 7.30 25.16
C GLY A 30 -26.40 6.88 25.77
N ASN A 31 -26.05 7.45 26.94
CA ASN A 31 -24.79 7.18 27.61
C ASN A 31 -24.56 5.67 27.82
N GLY A 32 -23.54 5.10 27.16
CA GLY A 32 -23.14 3.69 27.25
C GLY A 32 -23.92 2.71 26.35
N GLU A 33 -24.87 3.17 25.54
CA GLU A 33 -25.61 2.31 24.60
C GLU A 33 -24.91 2.21 23.24
N TRP A 34 -24.97 1.01 22.62
CA TRP A 34 -24.45 0.79 21.27
C TRP A 34 -25.39 1.35 20.21
N THR A 35 -24.90 2.29 19.43
CA THR A 35 -25.59 2.83 18.26
C THR A 35 -25.06 2.18 16.98
N GLN A 36 -25.96 1.66 16.14
CA GLN A 36 -25.62 1.09 14.84
C GLN A 36 -25.20 2.19 13.86
N LEU A 37 -24.11 1.97 13.14
CA LEU A 37 -23.64 2.89 12.11
C LEU A 37 -24.04 2.35 10.73
N LYS A 38 -24.59 3.23 9.90
CA LYS A 38 -25.01 2.85 8.55
C LYS A 38 -23.81 2.63 7.65
N SER A 39 -23.83 1.50 6.92
CA SER A 39 -22.83 1.17 5.91
C SER A 39 -23.04 1.99 4.63
N ALA A 40 -21.95 2.21 3.91
CA ALA A 40 -21.90 2.74 2.55
C ALA A 40 -21.16 1.75 1.64
N PRO A 41 -21.21 1.93 0.31
CA PRO A 41 -20.38 1.17 -0.61
C PRO A 41 -18.89 1.29 -0.26
N ALA A 42 -18.11 0.26 -0.61
CA ALA A 42 -16.64 0.30 -0.46
C ALA A 42 -16.05 1.51 -1.19
N PRO A 43 -15.14 2.27 -0.56
CA PRO A 43 -14.46 3.37 -1.23
C PRO A 43 -13.72 2.88 -2.47
N VAL A 44 -13.86 3.62 -3.59
CA VAL A 44 -13.17 3.28 -4.84
C VAL A 44 -11.65 3.35 -4.68
N SER A 45 -11.15 4.26 -3.84
CA SER A 45 -9.72 4.40 -3.55
C SER A 45 -9.49 4.51 -2.05
N ASN A 46 -8.41 3.90 -1.60
CA ASN A 46 -7.90 3.98 -0.22
C ASN A 46 -6.37 3.81 -0.23
N PRO A 47 -5.65 4.32 0.78
CA PRO A 47 -4.21 4.11 0.88
C PRO A 47 -3.80 2.64 0.82
N LEU A 48 -2.64 2.36 0.28
CA LEU A 48 -1.99 1.04 0.23
C LEU A 48 -2.80 -0.04 -0.51
N LYS A 49 -3.75 0.32 -1.37
CA LYS A 49 -4.55 -0.65 -2.17
C LYS A 49 -4.97 -0.09 -3.51
N GLY A 50 -5.40 -0.99 -4.39
CA GLY A 50 -6.02 -0.64 -5.67
C GLY A 50 -5.04 -0.54 -6.83
N PHE A 51 -5.54 -0.02 -7.97
CA PHE A 51 -4.71 0.22 -9.16
C PHE A 51 -3.92 1.52 -9.03
N PHE A 52 -2.70 1.52 -9.59
CA PHE A 52 -1.87 2.73 -9.67
C PHE A 52 -0.91 2.68 -10.87
N PRO A 53 -0.39 3.85 -11.32
CA PRO A 53 0.50 3.97 -12.46
C PRO A 53 1.97 3.85 -12.09
N PHE A 54 2.84 3.80 -13.12
CA PHE A 54 4.25 4.20 -12.98
C PHE A 54 4.34 5.70 -12.74
N ALA A 55 5.19 6.11 -11.81
CA ALA A 55 5.66 7.48 -11.73
C ALA A 55 6.51 7.81 -12.97
N PRO A 56 6.41 9.01 -13.56
CA PRO A 56 7.36 9.46 -14.57
C PRO A 56 8.80 9.47 -14.05
N ASP A 57 9.78 9.08 -14.90
CA ASP A 57 11.20 8.94 -14.50
C ASP A 57 11.83 10.25 -13.97
N ASP A 58 11.28 11.42 -14.33
CA ASP A 58 11.72 12.73 -13.85
C ASP A 58 11.06 13.16 -12.52
N GLY A 59 10.14 12.34 -12.00
CA GLY A 59 9.39 12.59 -10.77
C GLY A 59 8.21 13.57 -10.96
N SER A 60 7.89 13.99 -12.19
CA SER A 60 6.71 14.81 -12.45
C SER A 60 5.41 14.05 -12.17
N GLU A 61 4.30 14.76 -12.06
CA GLU A 61 2.97 14.17 -11.95
C GLU A 61 2.53 13.59 -13.30
N LEU A 62 1.96 12.38 -13.28
CA LEU A 62 1.36 11.79 -14.47
C LEU A 62 0.07 12.55 -14.80
N PRO A 63 -0.07 13.16 -16.01
CA PRO A 63 -1.31 13.81 -16.40
C PRO A 63 -2.49 12.83 -16.37
N ALA A 64 -3.54 13.15 -15.61
CA ALA A 64 -4.72 12.31 -15.51
C ALA A 64 -5.47 12.25 -16.85
N ALA A 65 -5.63 11.07 -17.42
CA ALA A 65 -6.50 10.86 -18.57
C ALA A 65 -7.98 10.91 -18.15
N GLU A 66 -8.87 11.28 -19.09
CA GLU A 66 -10.31 11.18 -18.87
C GLU A 66 -10.70 9.71 -18.59
N GLY A 67 -11.39 9.46 -17.46
CA GLY A 67 -11.75 8.10 -17.04
C GLY A 67 -10.64 7.33 -16.31
N SER A 68 -9.60 8.03 -15.86
CA SER A 68 -8.65 7.48 -14.90
C SER A 68 -9.30 7.19 -13.56
N LEU A 69 -8.80 6.19 -12.85
CA LEU A 69 -9.20 5.89 -11.47
C LEU A 69 -8.43 6.78 -10.49
N PRO A 70 -8.99 7.10 -9.33
CA PRO A 70 -8.21 7.69 -8.24
C PRO A 70 -7.19 6.67 -7.72
N TYR A 71 -6.00 7.12 -7.33
CA TYR A 71 -4.91 6.29 -6.82
C TYR A 71 -4.16 6.99 -5.68
N THR A 72 -3.45 6.21 -4.87
CA THR A 72 -2.72 6.67 -3.69
C THR A 72 -1.30 6.12 -3.63
N MET A 73 -0.88 5.40 -4.65
CA MET A 73 0.46 4.84 -4.79
C MET A 73 1.00 5.09 -6.19
N GLU A 74 2.33 5.05 -6.35
CA GLU A 74 3.01 5.12 -7.63
C GLU A 74 4.16 4.13 -7.67
N TRP A 75 4.37 3.50 -8.83
CA TRP A 75 5.47 2.56 -9.04
C TRP A 75 6.69 3.26 -9.62
N THR A 76 7.89 2.85 -9.18
CA THR A 76 9.15 3.27 -9.81
C THR A 76 10.20 2.17 -9.77
N TYR A 77 11.15 2.23 -10.72
CA TYR A 77 12.32 1.37 -10.78
C TYR A 77 13.60 2.17 -10.55
N PHE A 78 14.57 1.54 -9.87
CA PHE A 78 15.91 2.11 -9.72
C PHE A 78 16.99 1.10 -10.14
N PRO A 79 17.97 1.48 -11.00
CA PRO A 79 19.16 0.70 -11.16
C PRO A 79 20.01 0.76 -9.88
N VAL A 80 20.57 -0.36 -9.45
CA VAL A 80 21.46 -0.39 -8.27
C VAL A 80 22.66 0.55 -8.46
N SER A 81 23.14 0.69 -9.70
CA SER A 81 24.23 1.61 -10.07
C SER A 81 23.94 3.10 -9.81
N ASP A 82 22.69 3.48 -9.62
CA ASP A 82 22.34 4.87 -9.26
C ASP A 82 22.61 5.17 -7.78
N VAL A 83 22.70 4.13 -6.96
CA VAL A 83 22.89 4.22 -5.51
C VAL A 83 24.29 3.76 -5.11
N VAL A 84 24.75 2.60 -5.59
CA VAL A 84 26.03 2.02 -5.19
C VAL A 84 27.16 2.61 -6.05
N THR A 85 27.85 3.63 -5.52
CA THR A 85 28.88 4.38 -6.23
C THR A 85 30.29 3.77 -6.09
N ALA A 86 30.53 3.04 -5.00
CA ALA A 86 31.71 2.23 -4.75
C ALA A 86 31.36 1.13 -3.72
N LYS A 87 32.27 0.19 -3.48
CA LYS A 87 32.05 -0.87 -2.48
C LYS A 87 31.72 -0.27 -1.11
N GLY A 88 30.52 -0.55 -0.60
CA GLY A 88 30.03 -0.04 0.69
C GLY A 88 29.71 1.47 0.71
N VAL A 89 29.65 2.14 -0.44
CA VAL A 89 29.35 3.58 -0.55
C VAL A 89 28.05 3.80 -1.32
N TYR A 90 27.08 4.43 -0.65
CA TYR A 90 25.71 4.60 -1.15
C TYR A 90 25.35 6.09 -1.29
N ASP A 91 24.83 6.48 -2.45
CA ASP A 91 24.21 7.78 -2.70
C ASP A 91 22.71 7.61 -2.93
N TRP A 92 21.93 7.93 -1.93
CA TRP A 92 20.46 7.79 -1.96
C TRP A 92 19.74 8.97 -2.60
N SER A 93 20.47 10.01 -3.03
CA SER A 93 19.88 11.29 -3.47
C SER A 93 18.83 11.16 -4.59
N LYS A 94 19.05 10.25 -5.55
CA LYS A 94 18.07 10.00 -6.64
C LYS A 94 16.82 9.30 -6.13
N VAL A 95 16.97 8.36 -5.20
CA VAL A 95 15.84 7.64 -4.59
C VAL A 95 15.04 8.61 -3.73
N ASP A 96 15.69 9.33 -2.81
CA ASP A 96 15.03 10.33 -1.97
C ASP A 96 14.27 11.37 -2.79
N LYS A 97 14.87 11.89 -3.88
CA LYS A 97 14.20 12.84 -4.77
C LYS A 97 12.91 12.29 -5.38
N MET A 98 12.93 11.03 -5.82
CA MET A 98 11.74 10.39 -6.41
C MET A 98 10.68 10.13 -5.34
N LEU A 99 11.09 9.59 -4.16
CA LEU A 99 10.16 9.36 -3.05
C LEU A 99 9.53 10.66 -2.56
N ASP A 100 10.30 11.75 -2.46
CA ASP A 100 9.79 13.08 -2.08
C ASP A 100 8.81 13.63 -3.13
N ALA A 101 9.10 13.43 -4.42
CA ALA A 101 8.20 13.84 -5.50
C ALA A 101 6.85 13.09 -5.43
N ILE A 102 6.86 11.77 -5.23
CA ILE A 102 5.66 10.95 -5.05
C ILE A 102 4.91 11.38 -3.77
N ALA A 103 5.63 11.52 -2.66
CA ALA A 103 5.07 11.92 -1.38
C ALA A 103 4.46 13.33 -1.40
N SER A 104 5.03 14.26 -2.18
CA SER A 104 4.48 15.61 -2.33
C SER A 104 3.04 15.62 -2.89
N ARG A 105 2.66 14.57 -3.62
CA ARG A 105 1.30 14.34 -4.14
C ARG A 105 0.37 13.61 -3.17
N GLY A 106 0.87 13.24 -1.97
CA GLY A 106 0.13 12.47 -0.97
C GLY A 106 0.10 10.96 -1.25
N HIS A 107 1.00 10.47 -2.10
CA HIS A 107 1.08 9.07 -2.49
C HIS A 107 2.27 8.37 -1.82
N GLN A 108 2.15 7.05 -1.56
CA GLN A 108 3.26 6.20 -1.21
C GLN A 108 3.87 5.56 -2.46
N ALA A 109 5.18 5.37 -2.44
CA ALA A 109 5.89 4.67 -3.49
C ALA A 109 5.82 3.15 -3.30
N VAL A 110 5.68 2.42 -4.41
CA VAL A 110 6.03 1.01 -4.52
C VAL A 110 7.19 0.90 -5.50
N PHE A 111 8.28 0.25 -5.14
CA PHE A 111 9.46 0.28 -6.00
C PHE A 111 10.29 -1.00 -5.98
N ARG A 112 11.16 -1.12 -7.00
CA ARG A 112 12.04 -2.25 -7.22
C ARG A 112 13.41 -1.77 -7.69
N PHE A 113 14.47 -2.38 -7.16
CA PHE A 113 15.82 -2.22 -7.70
C PHE A 113 16.13 -3.35 -8.68
N TYR A 114 16.93 -3.05 -9.70
CA TYR A 114 17.35 -4.02 -10.69
C TYR A 114 18.85 -3.96 -10.98
N LEU A 115 19.42 -5.10 -11.36
CA LEU A 115 20.74 -5.21 -11.98
C LEU A 115 20.65 -5.39 -13.49
N ASP A 116 19.58 -6.03 -13.97
CA ASP A 116 19.30 -6.23 -15.39
C ASP A 116 17.89 -5.74 -15.74
N TYR A 117 17.81 -4.88 -16.74
CA TYR A 117 16.54 -4.36 -17.24
C TYR A 117 16.61 -4.35 -18.78
N PRO A 118 15.88 -5.23 -19.49
CA PRO A 118 15.82 -5.22 -20.94
C PRO A 118 15.51 -3.82 -21.48
N THR A 119 16.23 -3.39 -22.51
CA THR A 119 16.14 -2.07 -23.16
C THR A 119 16.74 -0.88 -22.40
N ARG A 120 17.16 -1.05 -21.13
CA ARG A 120 17.87 -0.02 -20.35
C ARG A 120 19.32 -0.43 -20.11
N LYS A 121 20.19 0.51 -19.81
CA LYS A 121 21.56 0.20 -19.36
C LYS A 121 21.50 -0.68 -18.11
N SER A 122 22.41 -1.67 -18.02
CA SER A 122 22.52 -2.53 -16.85
C SER A 122 22.66 -1.71 -15.56
N GLY A 123 21.94 -2.12 -14.51
CA GLY A 123 22.00 -1.52 -13.18
C GLY A 123 23.16 -2.00 -12.32
N VAL A 124 24.12 -2.74 -12.89
CA VAL A 124 25.32 -3.20 -12.19
C VAL A 124 26.23 -2.00 -11.87
N PRO A 125 26.68 -1.85 -10.60
CA PRO A 125 27.59 -0.78 -10.20
C PRO A 125 28.90 -0.76 -10.99
N GLN A 126 29.36 0.43 -11.37
CA GLN A 126 30.53 0.60 -12.24
C GLN A 126 31.81 -0.01 -11.64
N TYR A 127 32.00 0.10 -10.31
CA TYR A 127 33.19 -0.44 -9.66
C TYR A 127 33.37 -1.97 -9.87
N LEU A 128 32.27 -2.73 -9.95
CA LEU A 128 32.29 -4.17 -10.21
C LEU A 128 32.71 -4.45 -11.66
N ILE A 129 32.29 -3.62 -12.60
CA ILE A 129 32.72 -3.70 -14.00
C ILE A 129 34.23 -3.42 -14.11
N ASP A 130 34.70 -2.42 -13.38
CA ASP A 130 36.12 -2.05 -13.33
C ASP A 130 36.97 -3.15 -12.66
N GLU A 131 36.41 -3.88 -11.71
CA GLU A 131 37.00 -5.08 -11.09
C GLU A 131 36.95 -6.33 -12.00
N GLY A 132 36.39 -6.21 -13.21
CA GLY A 132 36.43 -7.25 -14.23
C GLY A 132 35.42 -8.39 -14.00
N ILE A 133 34.19 -8.08 -13.53
CA ILE A 133 33.09 -9.06 -13.56
C ILE A 133 32.73 -9.43 -15.00
N ASN A 134 32.06 -10.57 -15.17
CA ASN A 134 31.59 -11.00 -16.49
C ASN A 134 30.43 -10.12 -17.00
N THR A 135 30.67 -9.37 -18.08
CA THR A 135 29.66 -8.54 -18.77
C THR A 135 29.24 -9.14 -20.13
N SER A 136 29.62 -10.37 -20.45
CA SER A 136 29.39 -10.98 -21.76
C SER A 136 27.99 -11.58 -21.93
N ARG A 137 27.20 -11.72 -20.85
CA ARG A 137 25.81 -12.25 -20.89
C ARG A 137 24.85 -11.20 -21.47
N THR A 138 25.06 -10.86 -22.75
CA THR A 138 24.17 -9.96 -23.51
C THR A 138 23.13 -10.76 -24.29
N TYR A 139 21.97 -10.20 -24.53
CA TYR A 139 20.84 -10.88 -25.17
C TYR A 139 20.05 -9.94 -26.08
N THR A 140 19.18 -10.52 -26.93
CA THR A 140 18.31 -9.78 -27.86
C THR A 140 16.82 -9.98 -27.57
N VAL A 141 16.45 -10.96 -26.75
CA VAL A 141 15.06 -11.15 -26.30
C VAL A 141 14.55 -9.89 -25.59
N PHE A 142 13.24 -9.72 -25.53
CA PHE A 142 12.57 -8.57 -24.94
C PHE A 142 13.00 -7.22 -25.54
N ASP A 143 13.30 -7.21 -26.84
CA ASP A 143 13.78 -6.02 -27.58
C ASP A 143 15.05 -5.38 -26.99
N ASN A 144 15.82 -6.11 -26.15
CA ASN A 144 17.00 -5.59 -25.45
C ASN A 144 18.10 -5.12 -26.40
N ASN A 145 18.23 -5.73 -27.58
CA ASN A 145 19.26 -5.36 -28.58
C ASN A 145 20.69 -5.23 -27.99
N ARG A 146 21.00 -6.01 -26.95
CA ARG A 146 22.28 -5.98 -26.20
C ARG A 146 22.57 -4.66 -25.46
N VAL A 147 21.55 -3.90 -25.12
CA VAL A 147 21.67 -2.66 -24.34
C VAL A 147 21.98 -2.97 -22.87
N SER A 148 21.28 -3.95 -22.29
CA SER A 148 21.57 -4.49 -20.97
C SER A 148 22.41 -5.77 -21.09
N PHE A 149 23.11 -6.10 -20.01
CA PHE A 149 23.69 -7.43 -19.80
C PHE A 149 23.24 -7.97 -18.44
N SER A 150 23.06 -9.29 -18.35
CA SER A 150 22.78 -9.97 -17.09
C SER A 150 24.09 -10.28 -16.36
N PRO A 151 24.28 -9.88 -15.10
CA PRO A 151 25.48 -10.23 -14.37
C PRO A 151 25.54 -11.75 -14.11
N ASP A 152 26.71 -12.27 -13.79
CA ASP A 152 26.81 -13.60 -13.22
C ASP A 152 26.43 -13.55 -11.74
N TYR A 153 25.16 -13.88 -11.44
CA TYR A 153 24.65 -13.90 -10.07
C TYR A 153 25.36 -14.90 -9.13
N ASN A 154 26.22 -15.77 -9.67
CA ASN A 154 27.09 -16.66 -8.88
C ASN A 154 28.50 -16.08 -8.66
N ASP A 155 28.82 -14.91 -9.20
CA ASP A 155 30.07 -14.20 -8.87
C ASP A 155 29.99 -13.73 -7.40
N PRO A 156 30.96 -14.13 -6.53
CA PRO A 156 30.94 -13.77 -5.11
C PRO A 156 30.89 -12.25 -4.86
N ARG A 157 31.44 -11.43 -5.75
CA ARG A 157 31.47 -9.96 -5.64
C ARG A 157 30.04 -9.39 -5.88
N ILE A 158 29.30 -9.97 -6.83
CA ILE A 158 27.90 -9.61 -7.07
C ILE A 158 27.05 -10.02 -5.86
N GLN A 159 27.26 -11.23 -5.33
CA GLN A 159 26.53 -11.72 -4.16
C GLN A 159 26.79 -10.87 -2.91
N GLU A 160 28.06 -10.53 -2.63
CA GLU A 160 28.43 -9.65 -1.51
C GLU A 160 27.76 -8.28 -1.66
N MET A 161 27.87 -7.66 -2.84
CA MET A 161 27.23 -6.37 -3.12
C MET A 161 25.73 -6.40 -2.90
N MET A 162 25.02 -7.46 -3.34
CA MET A 162 23.57 -7.57 -3.17
C MET A 162 23.18 -7.67 -1.69
N LEU A 163 23.91 -8.45 -0.89
CA LEU A 163 23.63 -8.60 0.55
C LEU A 163 23.90 -7.29 1.31
N ASP A 164 25.02 -6.63 1.02
CA ASP A 164 25.37 -5.33 1.64
C ASP A 164 24.37 -4.24 1.23
N PHE A 165 23.95 -4.25 -0.03
CA PHE A 165 22.94 -3.30 -0.53
C PHE A 165 21.59 -3.47 0.16
N VAL A 166 21.08 -4.69 0.30
CA VAL A 166 19.81 -4.97 0.98
C VAL A 166 19.84 -4.49 2.43
N LYS A 167 20.97 -4.75 3.13
CA LYS A 167 21.17 -4.26 4.49
C LYS A 167 21.12 -2.73 4.56
N ALA A 168 21.88 -2.04 3.69
CA ALA A 168 21.92 -0.58 3.66
C ALA A 168 20.56 0.04 3.26
N LEU A 169 19.81 -0.64 2.37
CA LEU A 169 18.47 -0.23 1.95
C LEU A 169 17.49 -0.31 3.13
N GLY A 170 17.54 -1.38 3.93
CA GLY A 170 16.71 -1.50 5.13
C GLY A 170 17.07 -0.46 6.21
N GLU A 171 18.38 -0.23 6.45
CA GLU A 171 18.83 0.82 7.38
C GLU A 171 18.31 2.22 6.98
N LYS A 172 18.05 2.44 5.68
CA LYS A 172 17.62 3.74 5.16
C LYS A 172 16.10 3.88 5.05
N TYR A 173 15.37 2.84 4.64
CA TYR A 173 13.96 2.97 4.23
C TYR A 173 12.98 2.04 4.94
N ASP A 174 13.41 1.16 5.86
CA ASP A 174 12.45 0.38 6.64
C ASP A 174 11.58 1.29 7.50
N GLY A 175 10.27 1.21 7.34
CA GLY A 175 9.30 2.07 8.02
C GLY A 175 9.23 3.53 7.53
N ASP A 176 9.86 3.89 6.40
CA ASP A 176 9.75 5.23 5.82
C ASP A 176 8.31 5.50 5.36
N ALA A 177 7.69 6.58 5.86
CA ALA A 177 6.31 6.95 5.57
C ALA A 177 6.00 7.14 4.07
N ARG A 178 7.01 7.41 3.24
CA ARG A 178 6.90 7.56 1.79
C ARG A 178 6.80 6.23 1.06
N VAL A 179 7.11 5.11 1.74
CA VAL A 179 7.16 3.76 1.15
C VAL A 179 5.90 3.00 1.52
N GLY A 180 5.15 2.52 0.51
CA GLY A 180 4.01 1.63 0.70
C GLY A 180 4.43 0.17 0.75
N TYR A 181 5.14 -0.27 -0.28
CA TYR A 181 5.65 -1.64 -0.43
C TYR A 181 6.97 -1.65 -1.19
N LEU A 182 7.71 -2.74 -1.05
CA LEU A 182 8.93 -3.02 -1.79
C LEU A 182 8.84 -4.41 -2.43
N THR A 183 9.15 -4.53 -3.72
CA THR A 183 9.32 -5.85 -4.31
C THR A 183 10.79 -6.23 -4.29
N ALA A 184 11.08 -7.44 -3.86
CA ALA A 184 12.44 -7.98 -3.84
C ALA A 184 12.95 -8.09 -5.28
N GLY A 185 13.75 -7.14 -5.66
CA GLY A 185 14.37 -7.07 -6.97
C GLY A 185 15.73 -7.76 -7.01
N LEU A 186 16.64 -7.18 -7.78
CA LEU A 186 18.05 -7.54 -7.95
C LEU A 186 18.29 -8.73 -8.88
N ILE A 187 17.51 -9.80 -8.83
CA ILE A 187 17.74 -11.00 -9.64
C ILE A 187 16.86 -10.98 -10.89
N GLY A 188 17.47 -11.32 -12.01
CA GLY A 188 16.77 -11.59 -13.27
C GLY A 188 16.39 -10.35 -14.06
N PHE A 189 15.66 -10.57 -15.16
CA PHE A 189 15.15 -9.50 -16.02
C PHE A 189 14.15 -8.65 -15.26
N TRP A 190 14.26 -7.33 -15.37
CA TRP A 190 13.48 -6.31 -14.61
C TRP A 190 13.57 -6.46 -13.09
N GLY A 191 14.48 -7.33 -12.57
CA GLY A 191 14.50 -7.69 -11.17
C GLY A 191 13.31 -8.57 -10.74
N GLU A 192 12.74 -9.36 -11.65
CA GLU A 192 11.53 -10.18 -11.42
C GLU A 192 11.82 -11.62 -10.99
N ASP A 193 13.00 -11.90 -10.46
CA ASP A 193 13.41 -13.23 -9.99
C ASP A 193 13.24 -14.35 -11.05
N HIS A 194 13.44 -14.00 -12.33
CA HIS A 194 13.46 -14.96 -13.44
C HIS A 194 14.48 -14.57 -14.51
N THR A 195 15.01 -15.58 -15.20
CA THR A 195 15.92 -15.38 -16.33
C THR A 195 15.41 -16.06 -17.61
N TRP A 196 14.11 -16.39 -17.67
CA TRP A 196 13.54 -16.98 -18.88
C TRP A 196 13.79 -16.07 -20.11
N PRO A 197 14.27 -16.58 -21.27
CA PRO A 197 14.45 -18.01 -21.60
C PRO A 197 15.84 -18.58 -21.23
N MET A 198 16.68 -17.86 -20.46
CA MET A 198 18.01 -18.32 -20.01
C MET A 198 17.90 -19.04 -18.64
N ASN A 199 17.01 -20.02 -18.52
CA ASN A 199 16.63 -20.70 -17.28
C ASN A 199 17.06 -22.17 -17.23
N GLY A 200 18.00 -22.59 -18.08
CA GLY A 200 18.48 -23.97 -18.17
C GLY A 200 17.82 -24.80 -19.29
N GLU A 201 16.74 -24.30 -19.88
CA GLU A 201 16.05 -24.99 -20.98
C GLU A 201 16.68 -24.67 -22.34
N VAL A 202 16.77 -25.69 -23.21
CA VAL A 202 17.22 -25.51 -24.58
C VAL A 202 16.06 -24.94 -25.41
N SER A 203 16.29 -23.76 -26.00
CA SER A 203 15.31 -23.07 -26.85
C SER A 203 16.03 -22.36 -28.02
N ALA A 204 15.25 -21.73 -28.89
CA ALA A 204 15.81 -20.90 -29.96
C ALA A 204 16.64 -19.74 -29.43
N ASP A 205 16.24 -19.17 -28.30
CA ASP A 205 16.92 -18.05 -27.64
C ASP A 205 17.99 -18.53 -26.66
N ASN A 206 17.94 -19.81 -26.25
CA ASN A 206 18.93 -20.44 -25.35
C ASN A 206 19.42 -21.78 -25.91
N PRO A 207 20.13 -21.82 -27.05
CA PRO A 207 20.48 -23.06 -27.72
C PRO A 207 21.48 -23.94 -26.96
N LYS A 208 22.16 -23.39 -25.96
CA LYS A 208 23.09 -24.11 -25.08
C LYS A 208 22.46 -24.59 -23.77
N GLY A 209 21.21 -24.20 -23.47
CA GLY A 209 20.55 -24.50 -22.19
C GLY A 209 21.29 -23.86 -21.01
N GLU A 210 21.77 -22.64 -21.16
CA GLU A 210 22.43 -21.91 -20.06
C GLU A 210 21.40 -21.55 -19.00
N ASN A 211 21.79 -21.64 -17.72
CA ASN A 211 21.02 -21.14 -16.59
C ASN A 211 21.70 -19.93 -15.97
N TRP A 212 21.07 -18.76 -16.07
CA TRP A 212 21.61 -17.52 -15.55
C TRP A 212 21.11 -17.21 -14.13
N MET A 213 20.20 -18.02 -13.58
CA MET A 213 19.76 -17.86 -12.19
C MET A 213 20.91 -18.12 -11.21
N PRO A 214 20.94 -17.45 -10.07
CA PRO A 214 21.84 -17.82 -8.98
C PRO A 214 21.48 -19.19 -8.39
N SER A 215 22.39 -19.73 -7.59
CA SER A 215 22.12 -20.96 -6.82
C SER A 215 20.98 -20.76 -5.82
N ASP A 216 20.24 -21.81 -5.53
CA ASP A 216 19.16 -21.78 -4.54
C ASP A 216 19.69 -21.45 -3.13
N GLU A 217 20.92 -21.85 -2.82
CA GLU A 217 21.58 -21.48 -1.56
C GLU A 217 21.76 -19.96 -1.44
N PHE A 218 22.20 -19.29 -2.51
CA PHE A 218 22.32 -17.85 -2.48
C PHE A 218 20.97 -17.15 -2.45
N ARG A 219 19.99 -17.63 -3.22
CA ARG A 219 18.61 -17.10 -3.18
C ARG A 219 18.05 -17.15 -1.75
N ALA A 220 18.23 -18.28 -1.05
CA ALA A 220 17.81 -18.39 0.35
C ALA A 220 18.52 -17.41 1.29
N LYS A 221 19.85 -17.19 1.09
CA LYS A 221 20.59 -16.16 1.83
C LYS A 221 20.07 -14.75 1.57
N LEU A 222 19.72 -14.45 0.32
CA LEU A 222 19.18 -13.13 -0.05
C LEU A 222 17.80 -12.91 0.56
N VAL A 223 16.92 -13.93 0.57
CA VAL A 223 15.62 -13.87 1.26
C VAL A 223 15.80 -13.58 2.75
N ALA A 224 16.72 -14.28 3.41
CA ALA A 224 17.03 -14.04 4.83
C ALA A 224 17.60 -12.63 5.08
N ALA A 225 18.37 -12.08 4.12
CA ALA A 225 18.88 -10.71 4.21
C ALA A 225 17.75 -9.68 4.11
N TRP A 226 16.79 -9.87 3.21
CA TRP A 226 15.60 -9.03 3.11
C TRP A 226 14.77 -9.05 4.41
N ASP A 227 14.48 -10.24 4.95
CA ASP A 227 13.75 -10.39 6.22
C ASP A 227 14.45 -9.71 7.40
N SER A 228 15.79 -9.83 7.45
CA SER A 228 16.59 -9.21 8.50
C SER A 228 16.68 -7.69 8.40
N ALA A 229 16.59 -7.15 7.17
CA ALA A 229 16.73 -5.73 6.90
C ALA A 229 15.41 -4.95 7.03
N PHE A 230 14.26 -5.60 6.84
CA PHE A 230 12.96 -4.96 6.84
C PHE A 230 12.03 -5.60 7.87
N ASN A 231 11.56 -4.81 8.84
CA ASN A 231 10.68 -5.25 9.92
C ASN A 231 9.30 -4.58 9.84
N ASP A 232 9.25 -3.37 9.29
CA ASP A 232 8.04 -2.52 9.21
C ASP A 232 7.50 -2.41 7.78
N THR A 233 8.36 -2.57 6.76
CA THR A 233 7.99 -2.50 5.35
C THR A 233 7.88 -3.90 4.75
N HIS A 234 6.73 -4.24 4.17
CA HIS A 234 6.53 -5.52 3.51
C HIS A 234 7.36 -5.66 2.23
N ILE A 235 8.08 -6.80 2.12
CA ILE A 235 8.85 -7.19 0.94
C ILE A 235 8.07 -8.27 0.19
N LEU A 236 7.88 -8.09 -1.13
CA LEU A 236 7.15 -9.02 -1.96
C LEU A 236 8.09 -9.71 -2.97
N TYR A 237 8.01 -11.03 -3.05
CA TYR A 237 8.70 -11.87 -4.02
C TYR A 237 7.76 -12.30 -5.15
N ARG A 238 8.32 -12.64 -6.32
CA ARG A 238 7.50 -13.07 -7.45
C ARG A 238 6.79 -14.40 -7.22
N LEU A 239 7.53 -15.40 -6.72
CA LEU A 239 7.01 -16.75 -6.54
C LEU A 239 7.39 -17.31 -5.17
N PRO A 240 6.56 -18.21 -4.62
CA PRO A 240 6.85 -18.87 -3.36
C PRO A 240 7.98 -19.90 -3.50
N THR A 241 8.83 -19.94 -2.50
CA THR A 241 9.88 -20.92 -2.29
C THR A 241 9.90 -21.31 -0.82
N GLU A 242 10.60 -22.39 -0.45
CA GLU A 242 10.78 -22.73 0.97
C GLU A 242 11.39 -21.59 1.78
N ALA A 243 12.30 -20.80 1.18
CA ALA A 243 12.91 -19.66 1.87
C ALA A 243 11.90 -18.51 2.06
N THR A 244 11.16 -18.10 1.02
CA THR A 244 10.19 -16.99 1.12
C THR A 244 9.07 -17.33 2.10
N LYS A 245 8.62 -18.58 2.13
CA LYS A 245 7.66 -19.09 3.10
C LYS A 245 8.19 -19.06 4.53
N ALA A 246 9.44 -19.52 4.75
CA ALA A 246 10.06 -19.52 6.08
C ALA A 246 10.24 -18.11 6.67
N HIS A 247 10.34 -17.10 5.82
CA HIS A 247 10.53 -15.69 6.15
C HIS A 247 9.28 -14.82 5.97
N HIS A 248 8.12 -15.43 5.74
CA HIS A 248 6.84 -14.74 5.62
C HIS A 248 6.86 -13.57 4.63
N MET A 249 7.47 -13.77 3.44
CA MET A 249 7.49 -12.76 2.39
C MET A 249 6.11 -12.60 1.75
N GLY A 250 5.77 -11.38 1.32
CA GLY A 250 4.64 -11.14 0.44
C GLY A 250 4.92 -11.66 -0.97
N TYR A 251 3.91 -11.60 -1.85
CA TYR A 251 4.07 -12.08 -3.22
C TYR A 251 3.50 -11.11 -4.24
N HIS A 252 4.03 -11.16 -5.48
CA HIS A 252 3.51 -10.37 -6.59
C HIS A 252 3.49 -11.17 -7.89
N ASP A 253 2.44 -10.95 -8.70
CA ASP A 253 2.28 -11.55 -10.02
C ASP A 253 2.50 -10.48 -11.11
N ASP A 254 3.65 -10.50 -11.79
CA ASP A 254 3.98 -9.53 -12.85
C ASP A 254 3.28 -9.82 -14.21
N SER A 255 2.39 -10.80 -14.24
CA SER A 255 1.55 -11.13 -15.41
C SER A 255 0.07 -11.28 -15.02
N PHE A 256 -0.39 -10.41 -14.11
CA PHE A 256 -1.71 -10.50 -13.50
C PHE A 256 -2.84 -10.50 -14.53
N ALA A 257 -3.84 -11.36 -14.30
CA ALA A 257 -4.95 -11.70 -15.14
C ALA A 257 -4.58 -12.47 -16.44
N TYR A 258 -3.29 -12.61 -16.76
CA TYR A 258 -2.82 -13.41 -17.89
C TYR A 258 -2.40 -14.83 -17.46
N SER A 259 -1.61 -14.92 -16.40
CA SER A 259 -1.11 -16.19 -15.85
C SER A 259 -1.34 -16.29 -14.34
N THR A 260 -2.47 -15.77 -13.86
CA THR A 260 -2.77 -15.75 -12.41
C THR A 260 -3.48 -17.00 -11.94
N LEU A 261 -4.58 -17.40 -12.61
CA LEU A 261 -5.43 -18.50 -12.17
C LEU A 261 -4.76 -19.86 -12.39
N ASP A 262 -5.06 -20.82 -11.53
CA ASP A 262 -4.41 -22.15 -11.47
C ASP A 262 -4.88 -23.18 -12.51
N ASN A 263 -5.56 -22.75 -13.56
CA ASN A 263 -5.99 -23.60 -14.66
C ASN A 263 -4.83 -24.10 -15.56
N VAL A 264 -3.61 -23.60 -15.33
CA VAL A 264 -2.36 -24.05 -15.94
C VAL A 264 -1.30 -24.16 -14.85
N ASP A 265 -0.50 -25.21 -14.85
CA ASP A 265 0.40 -25.64 -13.76
C ASP A 265 1.55 -24.66 -13.44
N TRP A 266 1.96 -23.83 -14.40
CA TRP A 266 3.00 -22.80 -14.20
C TRP A 266 2.44 -21.41 -13.88
N HIS A 267 1.12 -21.25 -13.73
CA HIS A 267 0.51 -20.00 -13.36
C HIS A 267 0.76 -19.66 -11.86
N PHE A 268 0.64 -18.37 -11.54
CA PHE A 268 0.93 -17.86 -10.20
C PHE A 268 0.21 -18.64 -9.08
N MET A 269 -1.11 -18.80 -9.17
CA MET A 269 -1.89 -19.49 -8.14
C MET A 269 -1.61 -21.00 -8.10
N ALA A 270 -1.17 -21.61 -9.22
CA ALA A 270 -0.71 -22.99 -9.21
C ALA A 270 0.59 -23.13 -8.40
N HIS A 271 1.55 -22.20 -8.57
CA HIS A 271 2.75 -22.15 -7.73
C HIS A 271 2.42 -21.90 -6.25
N MET A 272 1.53 -20.94 -5.96
CA MET A 272 1.10 -20.66 -4.59
C MET A 272 0.51 -21.91 -3.91
N LYS A 273 -0.39 -22.62 -4.57
CA LYS A 273 -0.99 -23.87 -4.05
C LYS A 273 0.03 -25.00 -3.89
N ASN A 274 0.91 -25.20 -4.86
CA ASN A 274 1.93 -26.23 -4.81
C ASN A 274 2.91 -26.07 -3.64
N GLN A 275 3.16 -24.83 -3.23
CA GLN A 275 4.00 -24.49 -2.09
C GLN A 275 3.20 -24.36 -0.77
N GLY A 276 1.87 -24.48 -0.81
CA GLY A 276 1.00 -24.31 0.36
C GLY A 276 0.93 -22.85 0.85
N GLU A 277 1.11 -21.89 -0.07
CA GLU A 277 1.07 -20.44 0.16
C GLU A 277 -0.19 -19.76 -0.41
N ASP A 278 -1.18 -20.54 -0.82
CA ASP A 278 -2.47 -20.02 -1.33
C ASP A 278 -3.27 -19.20 -0.30
N LYS A 279 -2.87 -19.27 0.98
CA LYS A 279 -3.43 -18.47 2.07
C LYS A 279 -2.44 -17.47 2.67
N ALA A 280 -1.30 -17.23 2.03
CA ALA A 280 -0.31 -16.27 2.50
C ALA A 280 -0.91 -14.87 2.71
N TRP A 281 -1.91 -14.51 1.90
CA TRP A 281 -2.65 -13.24 2.00
C TRP A 281 -3.27 -12.96 3.39
N GLN A 282 -3.44 -13.97 4.25
CA GLN A 282 -3.91 -13.73 5.62
C GLN A 282 -2.90 -12.98 6.49
N ASN A 283 -1.61 -13.05 6.13
CA ASN A 283 -0.53 -12.46 6.93
C ASN A 283 0.33 -11.46 6.15
N VAL A 284 0.39 -11.57 4.81
CA VAL A 284 1.28 -10.78 3.96
C VAL A 284 0.56 -10.31 2.69
N PRO A 285 0.90 -9.12 2.15
CA PRO A 285 0.24 -8.58 0.97
C PRO A 285 0.57 -9.39 -0.29
N ILE A 286 -0.43 -9.46 -1.19
CA ILE A 286 -0.25 -9.92 -2.57
C ILE A 286 -0.53 -8.75 -3.50
N GLY A 287 0.42 -8.50 -4.42
CA GLY A 287 0.34 -7.46 -5.43
C GLY A 287 0.68 -7.98 -6.82
N GLY A 288 0.95 -7.07 -7.75
CA GLY A 288 1.40 -7.45 -9.08
C GLY A 288 1.29 -6.35 -10.14
N GLU A 289 1.51 -6.73 -11.40
CA GLU A 289 1.24 -5.89 -12.55
C GLU A 289 0.22 -6.58 -13.46
N VAL A 290 -0.85 -5.87 -13.81
CA VAL A 290 -1.77 -6.33 -14.87
C VAL A 290 -0.94 -6.51 -16.15
N TYR A 291 -0.97 -7.72 -16.73
CA TYR A 291 -0.19 -8.01 -17.93
C TYR A 291 -0.34 -6.88 -18.97
N PRO A 292 0.74 -6.21 -19.39
CA PRO A 292 0.66 -4.96 -20.15
C PRO A 292 -0.25 -4.97 -21.38
N PRO A 293 -0.32 -6.06 -22.19
CA PRO A 293 -1.27 -6.15 -23.30
C PRO A 293 -2.74 -6.15 -22.89
N LEU A 294 -3.07 -6.53 -21.65
CA LEU A 294 -4.44 -6.57 -21.14
C LEU A 294 -4.89 -5.26 -20.48
N GLN A 295 -3.98 -4.38 -20.09
CA GLN A 295 -4.28 -3.20 -19.29
C GLN A 295 -5.36 -2.27 -19.87
N THR A 296 -5.53 -2.22 -21.19
CA THR A 296 -6.54 -1.34 -21.84
C THR A 296 -7.85 -2.04 -22.18
N CYS A 297 -7.93 -3.36 -22.09
CA CYS A 297 -9.05 -4.14 -22.63
C CYS A 297 -9.64 -5.15 -21.65
N ILE A 298 -8.97 -5.41 -20.50
CA ILE A 298 -9.38 -6.47 -19.57
C ILE A 298 -10.80 -6.28 -19.00
N PHE A 299 -11.29 -5.05 -18.98
CA PHE A 299 -12.64 -4.73 -18.51
C PHE A 299 -13.70 -4.71 -19.61
N SER A 300 -13.33 -4.91 -20.88
CA SER A 300 -14.33 -4.97 -21.96
C SER A 300 -15.17 -6.24 -21.89
N GLN A 301 -16.46 -6.14 -22.23
CA GLN A 301 -17.36 -7.28 -22.32
C GLN A 301 -18.19 -7.20 -23.60
N PRO A 302 -18.07 -8.21 -24.51
CA PRO A 302 -17.14 -9.35 -24.40
C PRO A 302 -15.68 -8.89 -24.40
N LEU A 303 -14.79 -9.72 -23.84
CA LEU A 303 -13.36 -9.41 -23.80
C LEU A 303 -12.82 -9.17 -25.21
N ASN A 304 -12.29 -7.99 -25.44
CA ASN A 304 -11.76 -7.55 -26.75
C ASN A 304 -10.28 -7.19 -26.64
N CYS A 305 -9.47 -8.15 -26.20
CA CYS A 305 -8.02 -8.02 -26.15
C CYS A 305 -7.36 -8.69 -27.35
N PRO A 306 -6.36 -8.09 -27.98
CA PRO A 306 -5.63 -8.70 -29.07
C PRO A 306 -5.09 -10.10 -28.70
N GLY A 307 -5.40 -11.12 -29.51
CA GLY A 307 -4.95 -12.49 -29.28
C GLY A 307 -5.71 -13.27 -28.20
N ALA A 308 -6.69 -12.68 -27.50
CA ALA A 308 -7.40 -13.33 -26.39
C ALA A 308 -8.06 -14.67 -26.78
N GLU A 309 -8.66 -14.78 -27.96
CA GLU A 309 -9.31 -16.01 -28.38
C GLU A 309 -8.31 -17.16 -28.63
N ALA A 310 -7.15 -16.86 -29.21
CA ALA A 310 -6.09 -17.86 -29.40
C ALA A 310 -5.52 -18.32 -28.04
N GLU A 311 -5.37 -17.43 -27.08
CA GLU A 311 -4.88 -17.73 -25.75
C GLU A 311 -5.90 -18.53 -24.92
N LYS A 312 -7.19 -18.21 -25.03
CA LYS A 312 -8.26 -18.99 -24.40
C LYS A 312 -8.30 -20.43 -24.93
N ALA A 313 -8.05 -20.63 -26.24
CA ALA A 313 -7.93 -21.95 -26.83
C ALA A 313 -6.77 -22.77 -26.23
N GLN A 314 -5.78 -22.13 -25.61
CA GLN A 314 -4.67 -22.73 -24.85
C GLN A 314 -4.98 -22.93 -23.37
N GLY A 315 -6.22 -22.73 -22.94
CA GLY A 315 -6.66 -22.92 -21.55
C GLY A 315 -6.50 -21.71 -20.65
N ARG A 316 -6.11 -20.53 -21.16
CA ARG A 316 -5.97 -19.32 -20.34
C ARG A 316 -7.32 -18.68 -20.04
N ASN A 317 -7.49 -18.22 -18.83
CA ASN A 317 -8.67 -17.50 -18.37
C ASN A 317 -8.29 -16.08 -17.95
N PHE A 318 -8.71 -15.09 -18.72
CA PHE A 318 -8.45 -13.66 -18.47
C PHE A 318 -9.59 -13.04 -17.69
N ASP A 319 -9.80 -13.46 -16.46
CA ASP A 319 -10.80 -12.89 -15.59
C ASP A 319 -10.15 -12.07 -14.49
N MET A 320 -10.30 -10.74 -14.55
CA MET A 320 -9.73 -9.82 -13.58
C MET A 320 -10.34 -10.02 -12.20
N ILE A 321 -11.65 -10.13 -12.11
CA ILE A 321 -12.36 -10.25 -10.83
C ILE A 321 -12.05 -11.58 -10.15
N GLU A 322 -12.05 -12.68 -10.91
CA GLU A 322 -11.69 -14.00 -10.37
C GLU A 322 -10.20 -14.05 -9.98
N SER A 323 -9.32 -13.40 -10.75
CA SER A 323 -7.90 -13.28 -10.40
C SER A 323 -7.71 -12.50 -9.08
N ILE A 324 -8.40 -11.37 -8.90
CA ILE A 324 -8.38 -10.59 -7.65
C ILE A 324 -8.89 -11.43 -6.47
N LYS A 325 -10.00 -12.16 -6.65
CA LYS A 325 -10.57 -13.00 -5.59
C LYS A 325 -9.68 -14.18 -5.24
N ALA A 326 -9.11 -14.86 -6.25
CA ALA A 326 -8.26 -16.02 -6.03
C ALA A 326 -6.95 -15.68 -5.32
N THR A 327 -6.40 -14.50 -5.59
CA THR A 327 -5.15 -14.04 -4.99
C THR A 327 -5.36 -13.22 -3.72
N HIS A 328 -6.57 -12.73 -3.46
CA HIS A 328 -6.80 -11.68 -2.45
C HIS A 328 -5.91 -10.44 -2.67
N ALA A 329 -5.69 -10.07 -3.93
CA ALA A 329 -4.77 -8.99 -4.30
C ALA A 329 -5.08 -7.69 -3.57
N THR A 330 -4.03 -7.06 -3.06
CA THR A 330 -4.10 -5.78 -2.36
C THR A 330 -3.88 -4.62 -3.33
N TRP A 331 -2.93 -4.74 -4.24
CA TRP A 331 -2.57 -3.68 -5.17
C TRP A 331 -2.12 -4.24 -6.53
N LEU A 332 -2.32 -3.46 -7.58
CA LEU A 332 -1.90 -3.83 -8.92
C LEU A 332 -1.44 -2.60 -9.72
N ILE A 333 -0.31 -2.71 -10.38
CA ILE A 333 0.11 -1.75 -11.40
C ILE A 333 -0.81 -1.93 -12.62
N ASN A 334 -1.38 -0.82 -13.10
CA ASN A 334 -2.18 -0.78 -14.32
C ASN A 334 -1.92 0.53 -15.09
N HIS A 335 -0.68 0.72 -15.51
CA HIS A 335 -0.19 1.99 -16.03
C HIS A 335 -1.01 2.57 -17.19
N LYS A 336 -1.37 1.72 -18.18
CA LYS A 336 -2.13 2.17 -19.36
C LYS A 336 -3.53 2.66 -19.03
N ALA A 337 -4.14 2.16 -17.94
CA ALA A 337 -5.42 2.65 -17.46
C ALA A 337 -5.38 4.14 -17.09
N PHE A 338 -4.22 4.63 -16.64
CA PHE A 338 -4.01 6.03 -16.27
C PHE A 338 -3.56 6.90 -17.46
N LEU A 339 -2.94 6.30 -18.47
CA LEU A 339 -2.55 7.02 -19.69
C LEU A 339 -3.73 7.28 -20.64
N VAL A 340 -4.69 6.35 -20.73
CA VAL A 340 -5.80 6.41 -21.71
C VAL A 340 -7.19 6.46 -21.06
N GLY A 341 -7.31 6.05 -19.80
CA GLY A 341 -8.57 5.94 -19.07
C GLY A 341 -9.49 4.83 -19.57
N TYR A 342 -10.54 4.55 -18.81
CA TYR A 342 -11.64 3.67 -19.21
C TYR A 342 -12.91 4.47 -19.48
N LYS A 343 -13.86 3.92 -20.23
CA LYS A 343 -15.10 4.62 -20.59
C LYS A 343 -16.34 3.73 -20.38
N GLY A 344 -17.46 4.38 -20.07
CA GLY A 344 -18.75 3.71 -19.95
C GLY A 344 -18.72 2.51 -18.98
N ALA A 345 -19.21 1.38 -19.41
CA ALA A 345 -19.28 0.17 -18.60
C ALA A 345 -17.91 -0.41 -18.20
N ASP A 346 -16.86 -0.16 -18.98
CA ASP A 346 -15.50 -0.61 -18.66
C ASP A 346 -14.95 0.18 -17.45
N LEU A 347 -15.25 1.48 -17.37
CA LEU A 347 -14.89 2.31 -16.22
C LEU A 347 -15.60 1.85 -14.94
N GLU A 348 -16.88 1.51 -15.01
CA GLU A 348 -17.62 1.04 -13.84
C GLU A 348 -17.07 -0.32 -13.35
N ARG A 349 -16.75 -1.26 -14.25
CA ARG A 349 -16.10 -2.52 -13.88
C ARG A 349 -14.68 -2.32 -13.32
N ALA A 350 -13.94 -1.35 -13.85
CA ALA A 350 -12.63 -0.99 -13.30
C ALA A 350 -12.73 -0.38 -11.90
N LYS A 351 -13.74 0.46 -11.62
CA LYS A 351 -14.02 0.98 -10.28
C LYS A 351 -14.41 -0.14 -9.31
N GLU A 352 -15.26 -1.09 -9.75
CA GLU A 352 -15.65 -2.26 -8.96
C GLU A 352 -14.41 -3.10 -8.59
N ALA A 353 -13.56 -3.42 -9.56
CA ALA A 353 -12.31 -4.14 -9.33
C ALA A 353 -11.39 -3.39 -8.36
N ASN A 354 -11.27 -2.06 -8.52
CA ASN A 354 -10.44 -1.23 -7.65
C ASN A 354 -10.96 -1.20 -6.20
N ALA A 355 -12.27 -1.10 -6.01
CA ALA A 355 -12.89 -1.13 -4.69
C ALA A 355 -12.76 -2.51 -4.02
N LEU A 356 -12.82 -3.60 -4.81
CA LEU A 356 -12.76 -4.98 -4.34
C LEU A 356 -11.39 -5.36 -3.76
N MET A 357 -10.28 -4.87 -4.35
CA MET A 357 -8.92 -5.20 -3.90
C MET A 357 -8.68 -4.80 -2.44
N GLY A 358 -7.87 -5.61 -1.74
CA GLY A 358 -7.38 -5.31 -0.39
C GLY A 358 -8.48 -5.23 0.67
N TYR A 359 -8.26 -4.38 1.64
CA TYR A 359 -9.14 -4.17 2.78
C TYR A 359 -10.34 -3.26 2.45
N THR A 360 -11.43 -3.43 3.21
CA THR A 360 -12.54 -2.49 3.28
C THR A 360 -12.99 -2.39 4.73
N LEU A 361 -12.63 -1.29 5.39
CA LEU A 361 -12.99 -1.07 6.79
C LEU A 361 -14.36 -0.43 6.90
N SER A 362 -15.16 -0.88 7.87
CA SER A 362 -16.43 -0.25 8.24
C SER A 362 -16.65 -0.37 9.74
N ALA A 363 -17.18 0.68 10.37
CA ALA A 363 -17.67 0.58 11.73
C ALA A 363 -19.11 0.07 11.73
N LYS A 364 -19.36 -1.03 12.44
CA LYS A 364 -20.70 -1.61 12.60
C LYS A 364 -21.54 -0.82 13.58
N LYS A 365 -20.94 -0.49 14.72
CA LYS A 365 -21.58 0.24 15.82
C LYS A 365 -20.54 0.99 16.63
N ALA A 366 -20.98 2.00 17.36
CA ALA A 366 -20.15 2.73 18.31
C ALA A 366 -20.97 3.04 19.58
N ARG A 367 -20.29 3.31 20.66
CA ARG A 367 -20.85 3.86 21.88
C ARG A 367 -19.92 4.83 22.56
N THR A 368 -20.50 5.73 23.35
CA THR A 368 -19.76 6.67 24.19
C THR A 368 -20.27 6.54 25.61
N THR A 369 -19.35 6.48 26.57
CA THR A 369 -19.66 6.43 28.00
C THR A 369 -19.01 7.62 28.69
N VAL A 370 -19.84 8.51 29.26
CA VAL A 370 -19.39 9.66 30.04
C VAL A 370 -19.34 9.28 31.51
N LYS A 371 -18.19 9.42 32.14
CA LYS A 371 -17.99 9.19 33.56
C LYS A 371 -17.10 10.27 34.13
N ASP A 372 -17.60 11.02 35.11
CA ASP A 372 -16.91 12.13 35.73
C ASP A 372 -16.40 13.14 34.66
N SER A 373 -15.10 13.33 34.56
CA SER A 373 -14.45 14.20 33.56
C SER A 373 -13.87 13.43 32.37
N SER A 374 -14.27 12.18 32.17
CA SER A 374 -13.75 11.35 31.07
C SER A 374 -14.86 10.86 30.14
N VAL A 375 -14.50 10.65 28.88
CA VAL A 375 -15.35 10.03 27.86
C VAL A 375 -14.62 8.81 27.30
N THR A 376 -15.20 7.64 27.46
CA THR A 376 -14.76 6.43 26.77
C THR A 376 -15.52 6.28 25.46
N VAL A 377 -14.81 6.15 24.36
CA VAL A 377 -15.34 5.94 23.02
C VAL A 377 -14.94 4.55 22.56
N GLU A 378 -15.91 3.75 22.15
CA GLU A 378 -15.71 2.41 21.61
C GLU A 378 -16.37 2.30 20.23
N ALA A 379 -15.69 1.63 19.28
CA ALA A 379 -16.24 1.33 17.96
C ALA A 379 -15.90 -0.10 17.54
N GLU A 380 -16.86 -0.83 17.03
CA GLU A 380 -16.64 -2.15 16.42
C GLU A 380 -16.31 -1.95 14.94
N ILE A 381 -15.03 -2.14 14.60
CA ILE A 381 -14.50 -2.02 13.23
C ILE A 381 -14.43 -3.41 12.59
N ALA A 382 -15.07 -3.57 11.43
CA ALA A 382 -15.04 -4.77 10.62
C ALA A 382 -14.20 -4.55 9.36
N ASN A 383 -13.58 -5.62 8.88
CA ASN A 383 -13.02 -5.69 7.54
C ASN A 383 -13.95 -6.51 6.64
N THR A 384 -14.56 -5.87 5.65
CA THR A 384 -15.43 -6.50 4.66
C THR A 384 -14.76 -6.65 3.29
N GLY A 385 -13.46 -6.35 3.20
CA GLY A 385 -12.65 -6.51 2.00
C GLY A 385 -12.19 -7.93 1.73
N LEU A 386 -11.23 -8.09 0.84
CA LEU A 386 -10.65 -9.40 0.49
C LEU A 386 -9.35 -9.72 1.24
N ALA A 387 -8.68 -8.72 1.80
CA ALA A 387 -7.40 -8.89 2.49
C ALA A 387 -7.35 -8.05 3.78
N PRO A 388 -6.45 -8.33 4.74
CA PRO A 388 -6.21 -7.48 5.90
C PRO A 388 -5.70 -6.08 5.53
N PHE A 389 -5.78 -5.15 6.50
CA PHE A 389 -5.03 -3.90 6.47
C PHE A 389 -3.66 -4.15 7.10
N TYR A 390 -2.65 -4.48 6.30
CA TYR A 390 -1.37 -4.97 6.80
C TYR A 390 -0.50 -3.93 7.53
N ALA A 391 -0.81 -2.63 7.40
CA ALA A 391 0.03 -1.58 7.97
C ALA A 391 -0.28 -1.30 9.45
N ASN A 392 0.75 -1.12 10.27
CA ASN A 392 0.65 -0.76 11.69
C ASN A 392 0.36 0.73 11.90
N TRP A 393 -0.58 1.29 11.14
CA TRP A 393 -0.94 2.70 11.27
C TRP A 393 -1.82 2.92 12.50
N PRO A 394 -1.47 3.87 13.38
CA PRO A 394 -2.22 4.09 14.60
C PRO A 394 -3.62 4.65 14.34
N ILE A 395 -4.49 4.49 15.33
CA ILE A 395 -5.86 5.04 15.30
C ILE A 395 -5.92 6.27 16.22
N GLU A 396 -6.40 7.39 15.70
CA GLU A 396 -6.75 8.56 16.49
C GLU A 396 -8.27 8.58 16.75
N ILE A 397 -8.65 8.68 18.03
CA ILE A 397 -10.01 8.93 18.47
C ILE A 397 -10.03 10.33 19.10
N ALA A 398 -11.00 11.16 18.70
CA ALA A 398 -11.11 12.54 19.17
C ALA A 398 -12.55 12.93 19.50
N LEU A 399 -12.70 13.93 20.37
CA LEU A 399 -13.92 14.68 20.54
C LEU A 399 -13.78 16.03 19.87
N VAL A 400 -14.77 16.40 19.07
CA VAL A 400 -14.81 17.68 18.35
C VAL A 400 -16.05 18.47 18.73
N ASN A 401 -15.93 19.79 18.76
CA ASN A 401 -17.04 20.69 19.02
C ASN A 401 -17.88 20.94 17.74
N SER A 402 -18.97 21.69 17.85
CA SER A 402 -19.85 22.04 16.74
C SER A 402 -19.18 22.82 15.60
N LYS A 403 -17.97 23.35 15.81
CA LYS A 403 -17.18 24.03 14.78
C LYS A 403 -16.18 23.09 14.07
N GLY A 404 -16.13 21.80 14.46
CA GLY A 404 -15.16 20.84 13.96
C GLY A 404 -13.75 20.98 14.58
N GLU A 405 -13.61 21.75 15.69
CA GLU A 405 -12.32 21.89 16.38
C GLU A 405 -12.15 20.74 17.38
N LYS A 406 -10.98 20.10 17.36
CA LYS A 406 -10.64 19.01 18.29
C LYS A 406 -10.49 19.58 19.72
N VAL A 407 -11.31 19.07 20.64
CA VAL A 407 -11.28 19.41 22.08
C VAL A 407 -10.21 18.56 22.78
N VAL A 408 -10.22 17.26 22.52
CA VAL A 408 -9.27 16.29 23.04
C VAL A 408 -9.13 15.14 22.06
N SER A 409 -7.95 14.56 21.95
CA SER A 409 -7.70 13.36 21.17
C SER A 409 -6.75 12.40 21.86
N LYS A 410 -6.79 11.13 21.45
CA LYS A 410 -5.87 10.09 21.87
C LYS A 410 -5.54 9.19 20.70
N THR A 411 -4.26 8.97 20.51
CA THR A 411 -3.76 8.00 19.54
C THR A 411 -3.50 6.68 20.27
N ILE A 412 -3.94 5.57 19.65
CA ILE A 412 -3.79 4.21 20.15
C ILE A 412 -3.12 3.34 19.10
N GLU A 413 -2.48 2.26 19.53
CA GLU A 413 -2.01 1.21 18.62
C GLU A 413 -3.17 0.59 17.87
N SER A 414 -2.92 0.21 16.63
CA SER A 414 -3.96 -0.32 15.75
C SER A 414 -4.07 -1.83 15.86
N PRO A 415 -5.25 -2.40 16.15
CA PRO A 415 -5.48 -3.83 16.03
C PRO A 415 -5.84 -4.25 14.59
N LEU A 416 -5.92 -3.31 13.63
CA LEU A 416 -6.44 -3.56 12.28
C LEU A 416 -5.64 -4.61 11.47
N PRO A 417 -4.30 -4.73 11.61
CA PRO A 417 -3.57 -5.78 10.89
C PRO A 417 -4.01 -7.21 11.22
N SER A 418 -4.59 -7.44 12.40
CA SER A 418 -5.12 -8.75 12.81
C SER A 418 -6.61 -8.96 12.45
N VAL A 419 -7.26 -7.98 11.80
CA VAL A 419 -8.68 -8.08 11.44
C VAL A 419 -8.81 -8.70 10.05
N GLU A 420 -8.97 -10.02 10.03
CA GLU A 420 -9.18 -10.77 8.78
C GLU A 420 -10.48 -10.36 8.07
N PRO A 421 -10.59 -10.57 6.75
CA PRO A 421 -11.83 -10.46 6.01
C PRO A 421 -12.99 -11.21 6.67
N GLY A 422 -14.13 -10.50 6.83
CA GLY A 422 -15.32 -11.04 7.50
C GLY A 422 -15.29 -10.99 9.03
N SER A 423 -14.17 -10.57 9.64
CA SER A 423 -14.06 -10.42 11.10
C SER A 423 -14.21 -8.96 11.55
N SER A 424 -14.24 -8.75 12.87
CA SER A 424 -14.29 -7.41 13.47
C SER A 424 -13.53 -7.37 14.80
N THR A 425 -13.14 -6.17 15.21
CA THR A 425 -12.51 -5.89 16.50
C THR A 425 -13.11 -4.64 17.13
N ILE A 426 -12.96 -4.48 18.45
CA ILE A 426 -13.33 -3.25 19.15
C ILE A 426 -12.08 -2.40 19.33
N VAL A 427 -12.17 -1.14 18.89
CA VAL A 427 -11.20 -0.09 19.22
C VAL A 427 -11.78 0.78 20.32
N GLU A 428 -10.95 1.13 21.31
CA GLU A 428 -11.38 1.87 22.49
C GLU A 428 -10.35 2.94 22.88
N ALA A 429 -10.84 4.11 23.27
CA ALA A 429 -10.02 5.13 23.92
C ALA A 429 -10.81 5.85 25.00
N THR A 430 -10.20 6.07 26.16
CA THR A 430 -10.70 6.97 27.20
C THR A 430 -10.00 8.32 27.08
N LEU A 431 -10.80 9.37 26.92
CA LEU A 431 -10.41 10.77 26.70
C LEU A 431 -10.70 11.56 27.97
N ASP A 432 -9.68 12.20 28.57
CA ASP A 432 -9.79 12.99 29.81
C ASP A 432 -10.04 14.46 29.48
N LEU A 433 -11.16 14.99 29.93
CA LEU A 433 -11.56 16.39 29.75
C LEU A 433 -11.02 17.31 30.86
N SER A 434 -10.57 16.75 32.01
CA SER A 434 -10.10 17.54 33.15
C SER A 434 -8.63 17.95 33.06
N SER A 435 -7.81 17.12 32.42
CA SER A 435 -6.38 17.34 32.33
C SER A 435 -6.02 18.16 31.11
N GLY A 436 -5.28 19.24 31.26
CA GLY A 436 -4.58 19.92 30.16
C GLY A 436 -3.46 19.07 29.54
N ALA A 437 -3.41 17.77 29.83
CA ALA A 437 -2.34 16.82 29.55
C ALA A 437 -2.64 15.84 28.37
N GLY A 438 -3.75 16.02 27.63
CA GLY A 438 -3.93 15.39 26.32
C GLY A 438 -3.39 16.32 25.22
N GLU A 439 -3.27 15.83 23.99
CA GLU A 439 -2.97 16.65 22.80
C GLU A 439 -4.12 17.66 22.54
N ARG A 440 -4.24 18.68 23.43
CA ARG A 440 -5.15 19.79 23.21
C ARG A 440 -4.56 20.74 22.18
N SER A 441 -5.35 21.13 21.18
CA SER A 441 -4.94 22.27 20.36
C SER A 441 -4.79 23.51 21.28
N ALA A 442 -3.77 24.32 21.08
CA ALA A 442 -3.52 25.53 21.87
C ALA A 442 -4.73 26.49 21.95
N GLN A 443 -5.69 26.35 21.04
CA GLN A 443 -6.92 27.14 20.94
C GLN A 443 -8.06 26.60 21.82
N ALA A 444 -8.06 25.30 22.18
CA ALA A 444 -9.10 24.66 23.00
C ALA A 444 -8.87 24.87 24.54
N ALA A 445 -7.70 25.34 24.92
CA ALA A 445 -7.30 25.51 26.35
C ALA A 445 -8.11 26.57 27.11
N THR A 446 -8.94 27.39 26.47
CA THR A 446 -9.60 28.55 27.09
C THR A 446 -11.14 28.42 27.25
N THR A 447 -11.73 27.36 26.71
CA THR A 447 -13.20 27.16 26.78
C THR A 447 -13.51 25.87 27.56
N PRO A 448 -14.29 25.92 28.66
CA PRO A 448 -14.82 24.71 29.27
C PRO A 448 -15.60 23.93 28.21
N ALA A 449 -15.38 22.62 28.13
CA ALA A 449 -16.20 21.77 27.28
C ALA A 449 -17.63 21.73 27.83
N SER A 450 -18.48 22.64 27.38
CA SER A 450 -19.90 22.66 27.70
C SER A 450 -20.68 22.57 26.39
N GLY A 451 -21.57 21.62 26.30
CA GLY A 451 -22.41 21.37 25.12
C GLY A 451 -22.13 20.01 24.48
N ASP A 452 -22.83 19.75 23.39
CA ASP A 452 -22.70 18.51 22.65
C ASP A 452 -21.37 18.47 21.87
N LEU A 453 -20.63 17.39 22.08
CA LEU A 453 -19.42 17.06 21.31
C LEU A 453 -19.74 15.92 20.35
N SER A 454 -18.93 15.75 19.31
CA SER A 454 -18.99 14.59 18.43
C SER A 454 -17.74 13.73 18.62
N ALA A 455 -17.94 12.43 18.79
CA ALA A 455 -16.85 11.45 18.77
C ALA A 455 -16.50 11.13 17.32
N VAL A 456 -15.23 11.16 16.99
CA VAL A 456 -14.70 10.87 15.64
C VAL A 456 -13.47 9.97 15.72
N LEU A 457 -13.25 9.18 14.66
CA LEU A 457 -12.14 8.23 14.53
C LEU A 457 -11.48 8.35 13.17
N ARG A 458 -10.16 8.21 13.10
CA ARG A 458 -9.42 7.96 11.85
C ARG A 458 -8.28 6.98 12.06
N VAL A 459 -7.88 6.31 10.99
CA VAL A 459 -6.56 5.67 10.87
C VAL A 459 -5.57 6.72 10.41
N VAL A 460 -4.47 6.89 11.13
CA VAL A 460 -3.49 7.96 10.88
C VAL A 460 -2.51 7.51 9.82
N ASN A 461 -2.61 8.09 8.62
CA ASN A 461 -1.59 7.90 7.60
C ASN A 461 -0.28 8.55 8.06
N PRO A 462 0.86 7.82 8.12
CA PRO A 462 2.14 8.37 8.54
C PRO A 462 2.69 9.42 7.57
N LEU A 463 2.26 9.41 6.30
CA LEU A 463 2.58 10.45 5.34
C LEU A 463 1.71 11.70 5.64
N PRO A 464 2.28 12.86 6.01
CA PRO A 464 1.53 14.00 6.55
C PRO A 464 0.41 14.53 5.65
N ASN A 465 0.60 14.48 4.32
CA ASN A 465 -0.37 14.86 3.30
C ASN A 465 -1.01 13.65 2.60
N GLY A 466 -0.78 12.44 3.12
CA GLY A 466 -1.33 11.21 2.57
C GLY A 466 -2.85 11.16 2.66
N ALA A 467 -3.47 10.45 1.71
CA ALA A 467 -4.91 10.27 1.71
C ALA A 467 -5.37 9.60 3.03
N PRO A 468 -6.50 10.06 3.62
CA PRO A 468 -7.06 9.41 4.80
C PRO A 468 -7.62 8.02 4.42
N VAL A 469 -7.57 7.09 5.36
CA VAL A 469 -8.30 5.81 5.23
C VAL A 469 -9.79 6.08 5.35
N ALA A 470 -10.52 5.89 4.26
CA ALA A 470 -11.96 6.05 4.23
C ALA A 470 -12.66 4.76 4.67
N PHE A 471 -13.62 4.89 5.58
CA PHE A 471 -14.50 3.80 6.02
C PHE A 471 -15.73 3.69 5.11
N ALA A 472 -16.21 2.46 4.89
CA ALA A 472 -17.43 2.18 4.13
C ALA A 472 -18.67 2.48 4.99
N ASN A 473 -18.82 3.72 5.44
CA ASN A 473 -19.93 4.22 6.26
C ASN A 473 -20.46 5.55 5.72
N GLU A 474 -21.80 5.76 5.80
CA GLU A 474 -22.43 7.03 5.44
C GLU A 474 -21.89 8.22 6.26
N ALA A 475 -21.45 7.95 7.50
CA ALA A 475 -20.94 8.97 8.42
C ALA A 475 -19.47 9.37 8.16
N MET A 476 -18.81 8.83 7.14
CA MET A 476 -17.43 9.19 6.79
C MET A 476 -17.34 10.66 6.34
N GLY A 477 -16.49 11.45 7.00
CA GLY A 477 -16.24 12.86 6.67
C GLY A 477 -17.37 13.83 7.02
N THR A 478 -18.48 13.39 7.64
CA THR A 478 -19.66 14.23 7.90
C THR A 478 -19.43 15.27 9.01
N THR A 479 -18.65 14.95 10.03
CA THR A 479 -18.34 15.84 11.16
C THR A 479 -17.00 16.55 10.98
N LEU A 480 -15.98 15.80 10.57
CA LEU A 480 -14.63 16.30 10.32
C LEU A 480 -14.06 15.59 9.10
N PRO A 481 -13.59 16.32 8.06
CA PRO A 481 -12.99 15.70 6.88
C PRO A 481 -11.87 14.71 7.24
N GLY A 482 -11.89 13.52 6.62
CA GLY A 482 -10.92 12.45 6.88
C GLY A 482 -11.19 11.62 8.15
N TYR A 483 -12.27 11.90 8.90
CA TYR A 483 -12.68 11.13 10.08
C TYR A 483 -14.03 10.47 9.88
N LEU A 484 -14.21 9.30 10.48
CA LEU A 484 -15.50 8.66 10.65
C LEU A 484 -16.21 9.25 11.87
N SER A 485 -17.44 9.75 11.72
CA SER A 485 -18.28 10.18 12.84
C SER A 485 -18.87 8.96 13.55
N LEU A 486 -18.72 8.90 14.88
CA LEU A 486 -19.18 7.81 15.73
C LEU A 486 -20.44 8.15 16.54
N GLY A 487 -20.87 9.42 16.53
CA GLY A 487 -22.06 9.90 17.24
C GLY A 487 -21.78 11.11 18.13
N THR A 488 -22.85 11.61 18.75
CA THR A 488 -22.80 12.76 19.67
C THR A 488 -22.55 12.32 21.10
N VAL A 489 -21.88 13.17 21.85
CA VAL A 489 -21.58 13.01 23.28
C VAL A 489 -22.18 14.20 24.01
N SER A 490 -23.27 13.99 24.76
CA SER A 490 -23.88 15.04 25.58
C SER A 490 -23.17 15.11 26.95
N LEU A 491 -22.42 16.17 27.16
CA LEU A 491 -21.86 16.48 28.47
C LEU A 491 -22.96 17.19 29.29
N GLY A 492 -23.56 16.47 30.23
CA GLY A 492 -24.53 17.08 31.15
C GLY A 492 -23.94 18.34 31.82
N SER A 493 -24.80 19.26 32.24
CA SER A 493 -24.42 20.57 32.81
C SER A 493 -23.66 20.55 34.15
N SER A 494 -23.07 19.42 34.53
CA SER A 494 -22.40 19.17 35.81
C SER A 494 -20.91 18.83 35.72
N LEU A 495 -20.13 19.51 34.86
CA LEU A 495 -18.70 19.56 35.09
C LEU A 495 -18.44 20.56 36.21
N PRO A 496 -17.73 20.21 37.33
CA PRO A 496 -17.43 21.14 38.38
C PRO A 496 -16.68 22.36 37.84
N ALA A 497 -17.15 23.57 38.12
CA ALA A 497 -16.40 24.76 37.80
C ALA A 497 -15.04 24.66 38.49
N GLN A 498 -13.95 24.81 37.72
CA GLN A 498 -12.59 24.88 38.28
C GLN A 498 -12.56 25.91 39.40
N PRO A 499 -11.96 25.62 40.60
CA PRO A 499 -11.84 26.60 41.66
C PRO A 499 -11.09 27.81 41.13
N SER A 500 -11.75 28.97 41.17
CA SER A 500 -11.14 30.24 40.87
C SER A 500 -9.98 30.47 41.84
N THR A 501 -8.76 30.59 41.34
CA THR A 501 -7.62 31.08 42.14
C THR A 501 -7.95 32.42 42.76
N PRO A 502 -7.74 32.63 44.07
CA PRO A 502 -7.98 33.94 44.71
C PRO A 502 -7.07 34.98 44.06
N LYS A 503 -7.64 36.10 43.65
CA LYS A 503 -6.88 37.32 43.32
C LYS A 503 -6.14 37.78 44.56
N GLY A 504 -4.81 37.57 44.58
CA GLY A 504 -3.92 38.23 45.53
C GLY A 504 -3.76 39.70 45.15
N ASN A 505 -4.02 40.53 46.09
CA ASN A 505 -3.95 41.99 46.03
C ASN A 505 -2.51 42.50 45.87
N ASP A 506 -2.40 43.54 45.09
CA ASP A 506 -1.19 44.32 44.81
C ASP A 506 -0.39 44.82 46.01
N SER A 507 0.91 44.90 45.86
CA SER A 507 1.60 46.20 45.85
C SER A 507 3.13 46.06 45.83
N ASN A 508 3.71 46.92 45.01
CA ASN A 508 5.06 47.55 45.07
C ASN A 508 6.15 47.00 44.12
N THR A 509 6.43 47.88 43.20
CA THR A 509 7.62 48.12 42.37
C THR A 509 8.76 48.74 43.23
N PRO A 510 10.01 49.00 42.77
CA PRO A 510 10.83 48.39 41.67
C PRO A 510 12.31 48.14 42.09
N GLY A 511 13.09 47.55 41.25
CA GLY A 511 14.55 47.74 41.31
C GLY A 511 15.43 46.64 40.75
N GLY A 512 16.12 46.94 39.67
CA GLY A 512 17.54 46.63 39.49
C GLY A 512 17.95 45.43 38.65
N PHE A 513 18.47 45.79 37.52
CA PHE A 513 19.36 45.03 36.60
C PHE A 513 20.31 44.00 37.21
N THR A 514 20.54 42.88 36.54
CA THR A 514 21.87 42.50 36.00
C THR A 514 21.78 41.26 35.10
N GLU A 515 22.45 41.37 33.94
CA GLU A 515 22.79 40.28 33.02
C GLU A 515 23.72 39.24 33.68
N ALA A 516 23.55 37.97 33.32
CA ALA A 516 24.64 36.99 33.37
C ALA A 516 24.43 35.89 32.35
N LYS A 517 25.34 35.85 31.49
CA LYS A 517 25.93 35.05 30.43
C LYS A 517 25.76 33.54 30.53
N ALA A 518 25.58 32.96 29.35
CA ALA A 518 25.52 31.55 29.01
C ALA A 518 26.67 30.68 29.56
N ALA A 519 26.31 29.43 29.87
CA ALA A 519 27.24 28.30 29.81
C ALA A 519 26.49 27.05 29.35
N SER A 520 26.96 26.52 28.23
CA SER A 520 26.57 25.26 27.64
C SER A 520 27.11 24.09 28.47
N ALA A 521 26.26 23.11 28.75
CA ALA A 521 26.71 21.79 29.19
C ALA A 521 25.94 20.72 28.41
N SER A 522 26.70 20.03 27.60
CA SER A 522 26.30 18.80 26.93
C SER A 522 26.08 17.68 27.95
N THR A 523 24.96 17.01 27.89
CA THR A 523 24.74 15.75 28.61
C THR A 523 24.26 14.70 27.61
N GLU A 524 25.11 13.71 27.40
CA GLU A 524 24.80 12.45 26.73
C GLU A 524 23.60 11.76 27.37
N LYS A 525 22.59 11.45 26.60
CA LYS A 525 21.55 10.48 27.00
C LYS A 525 21.90 9.12 26.46
N LYS A 526 22.31 8.22 27.32
CA LYS A 526 22.28 6.77 27.08
C LYS A 526 20.84 6.32 26.86
N SER A 527 20.58 5.76 25.69
CA SER A 527 19.36 5.05 25.36
C SER A 527 19.34 3.71 26.09
N ALA A 528 18.31 3.49 26.89
CA ALA A 528 18.04 2.19 27.51
C ALA A 528 17.15 1.37 26.55
N GLN A 529 17.69 0.25 26.13
CA GLN A 529 17.02 -0.76 25.32
C GLN A 529 16.01 -1.54 26.16
N ALA A 530 14.76 -1.61 25.72
CA ALA A 530 13.73 -2.46 26.32
C ALA A 530 13.93 -3.94 25.92
N PRO A 531 13.57 -4.90 26.77
CA PRO A 531 13.88 -6.31 26.50
C PRO A 531 12.90 -6.94 25.50
N LYS A 532 13.45 -7.60 24.50
CA LYS A 532 12.73 -8.43 23.54
C LYS A 532 12.23 -9.71 24.22
N THR A 533 10.92 -9.91 24.28
CA THR A 533 10.31 -11.19 24.66
C THR A 533 10.39 -12.16 23.49
N LYS A 534 11.23 -13.17 23.60
CA LYS A 534 11.26 -14.33 22.71
C LYS A 534 10.11 -15.26 23.05
N LEU A 535 9.23 -15.52 22.10
CA LEU A 535 8.32 -16.66 22.14
C LEU A 535 9.11 -17.95 21.86
N ALA A 536 8.96 -18.90 22.77
CA ALA A 536 9.66 -20.17 22.74
C ALA A 536 9.09 -21.08 21.62
N ARG A 537 9.96 -21.56 20.76
CA ARG A 537 9.71 -22.67 19.83
C ARG A 537 9.88 -23.99 20.58
N THR A 538 8.86 -24.82 20.57
CA THR A 538 9.01 -26.26 20.80
C THR A 538 9.03 -26.96 19.45
N GLY A 539 10.19 -27.54 19.13
CA GLY A 539 10.37 -28.37 17.95
C GLY A 539 10.00 -29.82 18.23
N THR A 540 9.64 -30.55 17.20
CA THR A 540 9.91 -32.00 17.14
C THR A 540 10.21 -32.45 15.72
N VAL A 541 11.28 -33.20 15.61
CA VAL A 541 11.96 -33.76 14.46
C VAL A 541 11.16 -34.89 13.83
N GLY A 542 11.23 -35.05 12.53
CA GLY A 542 10.86 -36.30 11.87
C GLY A 542 11.07 -36.18 10.36
N GLY A 543 12.22 -36.63 9.85
CA GLY A 543 12.61 -36.60 8.49
C GLY A 543 11.90 -37.62 7.59
N THR A 544 11.86 -37.32 6.31
CA THR A 544 12.16 -38.29 5.24
C THR A 544 12.38 -37.53 3.93
N VAL A 545 13.54 -37.71 3.38
CA VAL A 545 13.95 -37.23 2.04
C VAL A 545 13.21 -38.07 1.01
N LEU A 546 12.49 -37.42 0.07
CA LEU A 546 12.20 -38.03 -1.22
C LEU A 546 12.39 -36.95 -2.29
N ALA A 547 13.45 -37.13 -3.06
CA ALA A 547 13.68 -36.42 -4.30
C ALA A 547 12.65 -36.90 -5.33
N ILE A 548 11.87 -36.01 -5.93
CA ILE A 548 11.16 -36.26 -7.17
C ILE A 548 11.41 -35.08 -8.12
N ALA A 549 11.72 -35.52 -9.31
CA ALA A 549 12.24 -34.86 -10.47
C ALA A 549 11.42 -33.66 -11.00
N ALA A 550 12.18 -32.79 -11.66
CA ALA A 550 11.77 -31.70 -12.54
C ALA A 550 10.55 -32.04 -13.41
N GLY A 551 9.47 -31.27 -13.22
CA GLY A 551 8.35 -31.17 -14.13
C GLY A 551 8.59 -30.02 -15.10
N THR A 552 8.59 -30.35 -16.35
CA THR A 552 8.79 -29.53 -17.54
C THR A 552 7.93 -28.28 -17.59
N LEU A 553 8.57 -27.10 -17.63
CA LEU A 553 7.94 -25.83 -18.01
C LEU A 553 7.61 -25.84 -19.50
N GLY A 554 6.32 -25.92 -19.82
CA GLY A 554 5.84 -25.91 -21.20
C GLY A 554 6.03 -24.55 -21.88
N LEU A 555 6.69 -24.59 -23.04
CA LEU A 555 6.95 -23.47 -23.93
C LEU A 555 5.67 -22.86 -24.48
N GLY A 556 5.41 -21.59 -24.17
CA GLY A 556 4.51 -20.72 -24.91
C GLY A 556 5.30 -19.66 -25.68
N ALA A 557 5.89 -20.03 -26.80
CA ALA A 557 6.54 -19.07 -27.67
C ALA A 557 5.50 -18.32 -28.50
N LEU A 558 5.27 -17.04 -28.22
CA LEU A 558 4.48 -16.16 -29.08
C LEU A 558 5.42 -15.45 -30.06
N LEU A 559 5.47 -15.96 -31.28
CA LEU A 559 6.07 -15.29 -32.44
C LEU A 559 5.18 -14.11 -32.86
N ILE A 560 5.49 -12.92 -32.41
CA ILE A 560 4.91 -11.69 -32.98
C ILE A 560 5.70 -11.34 -34.25
N ARG A 561 5.19 -11.78 -35.42
CA ARG A 561 5.62 -11.21 -36.70
C ARG A 561 5.02 -9.81 -36.84
N ARG A 562 5.86 -8.80 -36.73
CA ARG A 562 5.53 -7.45 -37.24
C ARG A 562 5.53 -7.49 -38.77
N THR A 563 4.37 -7.31 -39.41
CA THR A 563 4.28 -6.81 -40.79
C THR A 563 4.39 -5.29 -40.72
N ARG A 564 5.41 -4.76 -41.42
CA ARG A 564 5.54 -3.32 -41.73
C ARG A 564 4.43 -2.93 -42.72
N ALA A 565 3.67 -1.92 -42.42
CA ALA A 565 3.14 -0.91 -43.31
C ALA A 565 2.89 0.37 -42.50
#